data_caf7631257493d6e9adb8cea65bd469c
#
_entry.id   caf7631257493d6e9adb8cea65bd469c
#
_cell.length_a   1.000
_cell.length_b   1.000
_cell.length_c   1.000
_cell.angle_alpha   90.00
_cell.angle_beta   90.00
_cell.angle_gamma   90.00
#
_symmetry.space_group_name_H-M   'P 1'
#
loop_
_entity.id
_entity.type
_entity.pdbx_description
1 polymer ?
#
loop_
_entity_poly.entity_id
_entity_poly.type
_entity_poly.pdbx_seq_one_letter_code
_entity_poly.pdbx_strand_id
1 'polypeptide(L)'
;DKIYLAGHSKGGNYAEYALSVAEPALQDRVIKAFSFDGPGFFHQVWRSPGFVRALPKMKTYLPEASIIGTMLDHPERVIIVKSNAPMIQQHDPRRWSVGRDSFVLAEGLTSGSRSLRHSLIDFNHTIPDKQRGELWDTLFQTFNELNITDVFQITANKLLGTVRFSHVIMALTPETRKYVLHMIGEILNAIRGNISLPFNETDFALYPKSNDSNKAPI
;
A
#
# COMPACT_ATOMS: atom_id res chain seq x y z
N ASP A 1 12.24 9.51 -26.78
CA ASP A 1 10.94 8.84 -26.63
C ASP A 1 10.37 9.15 -25.26
N LYS A 2 9.05 9.29 -25.17
CA LYS A 2 8.29 9.50 -23.93
C LYS A 2 8.01 8.15 -23.27
N ILE A 3 8.19 8.07 -21.96
CA ILE A 3 8.02 6.84 -21.18
C ILE A 3 6.90 7.03 -20.16
N TYR A 4 6.03 6.04 -20.03
CA TYR A 4 5.10 5.89 -18.94
C TYR A 4 5.45 4.62 -18.18
N LEU A 5 5.44 4.69 -16.85
CA LEU A 5 5.59 3.53 -15.97
C LEU A 5 4.25 3.26 -15.31
N ALA A 6 3.90 2.01 -15.15
CA ALA A 6 2.68 1.63 -14.43
C ALA A 6 2.85 0.26 -13.79
N GLY A 7 2.21 0.08 -12.65
CA GLY A 7 2.20 -1.21 -11.97
C GLY A 7 1.06 -1.34 -10.98
N HIS A 8 0.68 -2.57 -10.72
CA HIS A 8 -0.33 -2.93 -9.72
C HIS A 8 0.35 -3.57 -8.51
N SER A 9 -0.14 -3.28 -7.31
CA SER A 9 0.38 -3.86 -6.07
C SER A 9 1.88 -3.58 -5.91
N LYS A 10 2.69 -4.57 -5.58
CA LYS A 10 4.15 -4.43 -5.51
C LYS A 10 4.77 -3.90 -6.81
N GLY A 11 4.16 -4.19 -7.99
CA GLY A 11 4.58 -3.64 -9.27
C GLY A 11 4.41 -2.11 -9.36
N GLY A 12 3.40 -1.53 -8.71
CA GLY A 12 3.24 -0.08 -8.58
C GLY A 12 4.38 0.55 -7.77
N ASN A 13 4.68 -0.04 -6.62
CA ASN A 13 5.82 0.36 -5.80
C ASN A 13 7.15 0.27 -6.59
N TYR A 14 7.36 -0.81 -7.37
CA TYR A 14 8.55 -0.94 -8.22
C TYR A 14 8.61 0.12 -9.33
N ALA A 15 7.49 0.47 -9.95
CA ALA A 15 7.45 1.50 -10.99
C ALA A 15 7.91 2.87 -10.45
N GLU A 16 7.45 3.24 -9.27
CA GLU A 16 7.83 4.48 -8.60
C GLU A 16 9.27 4.43 -8.07
N TYR A 17 9.69 3.30 -7.48
CA TYR A 17 11.06 3.12 -7.03
C TYR A 17 12.05 3.18 -8.19
N ALA A 18 11.78 2.46 -9.30
CA ALA A 18 12.62 2.49 -10.49
C ALA A 18 12.78 3.91 -11.04
N LEU A 19 11.69 4.69 -11.08
CA LEU A 19 11.78 6.09 -11.44
C LEU A 19 12.67 6.88 -10.49
N SER A 20 12.56 6.63 -9.19
CA SER A 20 13.30 7.38 -8.16
C SER A 20 14.82 7.16 -8.20
N VAL A 21 15.27 5.96 -8.60
CA VAL A 21 16.69 5.61 -8.68
C VAL A 21 17.27 5.75 -10.07
N ALA A 22 16.45 6.09 -11.07
CA ALA A 22 16.89 6.30 -12.43
C ALA A 22 17.80 7.53 -12.54
N GLU A 23 18.74 7.48 -13.49
CA GLU A 23 19.57 8.63 -13.83
C GLU A 23 18.70 9.84 -14.22
N PRO A 24 19.10 11.07 -13.90
CA PRO A 24 18.31 12.27 -14.18
C PRO A 24 17.82 12.38 -15.63
N ALA A 25 18.66 12.05 -16.60
CA ALA A 25 18.31 12.07 -18.02
C ALA A 25 17.19 11.07 -18.37
N LEU A 26 17.15 9.92 -17.69
CA LEU A 26 16.07 8.95 -17.85
C LEU A 26 14.80 9.41 -17.12
N GLN A 27 14.94 9.96 -15.91
CA GLN A 27 13.80 10.56 -15.19
C GLN A 27 13.11 11.63 -16.05
N ASP A 28 13.87 12.48 -16.78
CA ASP A 28 13.31 13.55 -17.61
C ASP A 28 12.47 13.00 -18.77
N ARG A 29 12.80 11.82 -19.30
CA ARG A 29 12.03 11.15 -20.35
C ARG A 29 10.72 10.52 -19.84
N VAL A 30 10.63 10.20 -18.55
CA VAL A 30 9.40 9.66 -17.95
C VAL A 30 8.39 10.79 -17.78
N ILE A 31 7.22 10.60 -18.37
CA ILE A 31 6.09 11.55 -18.26
C ILE A 31 5.33 11.34 -16.95
N LYS A 32 4.98 10.09 -16.64
CA LYS A 32 4.28 9.70 -15.41
C LYS A 32 4.64 8.28 -15.00
N ALA A 33 4.61 8.05 -13.69
CA ALA A 33 4.59 6.73 -13.07
C ALA A 33 3.26 6.57 -12.31
N PHE A 34 2.56 5.49 -12.57
CA PHE A 34 1.29 5.16 -11.97
C PHE A 34 1.42 3.94 -11.09
N SER A 35 0.96 4.06 -9.84
CA SER A 35 0.82 2.95 -8.91
C SER A 35 -0.66 2.66 -8.69
N PHE A 36 -1.08 1.43 -8.90
CA PHE A 36 -2.45 0.97 -8.65
C PHE A 36 -2.46 0.05 -7.43
N ASP A 37 -2.92 0.57 -6.31
CA ASP A 37 -2.95 -0.08 -5.00
C ASP A 37 -1.60 -0.70 -4.59
N GLY A 38 -0.50 -0.01 -4.95
CA GLY A 38 0.84 -0.35 -4.50
C GLY A 38 1.10 0.17 -3.09
N PRO A 39 1.91 -0.54 -2.27
CA PRO A 39 2.35 -0.01 -0.98
C PRO A 39 3.26 1.20 -1.19
N GLY A 40 3.26 2.11 -0.21
CA GLY A 40 4.14 3.27 -0.18
C GLY A 40 5.61 2.93 0.12
N PHE A 41 6.32 3.85 0.75
CA PHE A 41 7.75 3.76 0.99
C PHE A 41 8.10 4.12 2.43
N PHE A 42 9.21 3.59 2.95
CA PHE A 42 9.85 4.09 4.15
C PHE A 42 10.45 5.46 3.92
N HIS A 43 10.53 6.27 4.97
CA HIS A 43 11.02 7.64 4.90
C HIS A 43 12.45 7.77 4.35
N GLN A 44 13.31 6.78 4.55
CA GLN A 44 14.66 6.75 3.99
C GLN A 44 14.64 6.75 2.46
N VAL A 45 13.64 6.10 1.85
CA VAL A 45 13.49 6.01 0.39
C VAL A 45 12.94 7.32 -0.17
N TRP A 46 11.78 7.77 0.33
CA TRP A 46 11.11 8.92 -0.26
C TRP A 46 11.76 10.28 0.05
N ARG A 47 12.70 10.33 1.01
CA ARG A 47 13.57 11.50 1.24
C ARG A 47 14.81 11.53 0.36
N SER A 48 15.08 10.49 -0.43
CA SER A 48 16.23 10.49 -1.32
C SER A 48 16.10 11.57 -2.40
N PRO A 49 17.21 12.21 -2.82
CA PRO A 49 17.15 13.27 -3.83
C PRO A 49 16.48 12.84 -5.15
N GLY A 50 16.72 11.60 -5.59
CA GLY A 50 16.11 11.06 -6.80
C GLY A 50 14.60 10.87 -6.67
N PHE A 51 14.10 10.45 -5.50
CA PHE A 51 12.68 10.33 -5.23
C PHE A 51 12.01 11.72 -5.23
N VAL A 52 12.60 12.67 -4.50
CA VAL A 52 12.08 14.06 -4.45
C VAL A 52 11.99 14.67 -5.85
N ARG A 53 13.01 14.46 -6.69
CA ARG A 53 12.98 14.89 -8.09
C ARG A 53 11.85 14.25 -8.90
N ALA A 54 11.62 12.95 -8.68
CA ALA A 54 10.63 12.16 -9.41
C ALA A 54 9.19 12.38 -8.93
N LEU A 55 9.01 12.85 -7.69
CA LEU A 55 7.72 12.97 -7.00
C LEU A 55 6.60 13.64 -7.84
N PRO A 56 6.82 14.75 -8.59
CA PRO A 56 5.78 15.37 -9.41
C PRO A 56 5.24 14.50 -10.55
N LYS A 57 5.97 13.43 -10.88
CA LYS A 57 5.61 12.49 -11.95
C LYS A 57 4.91 11.23 -11.41
N MET A 58 4.91 11.01 -10.10
CA MET A 58 4.27 9.86 -9.45
C MET A 58 2.80 10.13 -9.17
N LYS A 59 1.99 9.10 -9.28
CA LYS A 59 0.55 9.16 -9.04
C LYS A 59 0.01 7.81 -8.60
N THR A 60 -0.48 7.73 -7.38
CA THR A 60 -1.01 6.51 -6.79
C THR A 60 -2.53 6.53 -6.75
N TYR A 61 -3.15 5.46 -7.20
CA TYR A 61 -4.58 5.21 -7.08
C TYR A 61 -4.82 4.11 -6.05
N LEU A 62 -5.67 4.39 -5.07
CA LEU A 62 -6.07 3.43 -4.03
C LEU A 62 -7.59 3.25 -4.07
N PRO A 63 -8.11 2.03 -3.93
CA PRO A 63 -9.55 1.85 -3.70
C PRO A 63 -9.93 2.35 -2.29
N GLU A 64 -11.19 2.72 -2.09
CA GLU A 64 -11.68 3.28 -0.83
C GLU A 64 -11.52 2.36 0.39
N ALA A 65 -11.48 1.03 0.20
CA ALA A 65 -11.18 0.06 1.25
C ALA A 65 -9.83 -0.64 1.01
N SER A 66 -8.82 0.12 0.55
CA SER A 66 -7.46 -0.39 0.35
C SER A 66 -6.88 -0.96 1.65
N ILE A 67 -6.17 -2.06 1.50
CA ILE A 67 -5.36 -2.70 2.54
C ILE A 67 -3.88 -2.59 2.15
N ILE A 68 -3.54 -3.04 0.95
CA ILE A 68 -2.13 -3.09 0.48
C ILE A 68 -1.61 -1.68 0.24
N GLY A 69 -2.36 -0.85 -0.46
CA GLY A 69 -1.95 0.52 -0.75
C GLY A 69 -1.89 1.44 0.48
N THR A 70 -2.45 1.02 1.61
CA THR A 70 -2.33 1.79 2.87
C THR A 70 -1.09 1.44 3.69
N MET A 71 -0.28 0.48 3.23
CA MET A 71 0.98 0.12 3.88
C MET A 71 2.05 1.16 3.54
N LEU A 72 2.75 1.65 4.56
CA LEU A 72 3.83 2.64 4.46
C LEU A 72 3.33 4.04 4.02
N ASP A 73 4.29 4.96 3.78
CA ASP A 73 4.00 6.36 3.47
C ASP A 73 3.90 6.62 1.97
N HIS A 74 2.98 7.50 1.60
CA HIS A 74 2.76 7.98 0.24
C HIS A 74 3.00 9.49 0.19
N PRO A 75 4.23 9.95 -0.12
CA PRO A 75 4.50 11.38 -0.28
C PRO A 75 3.98 11.95 -1.61
N GLU A 76 3.69 11.09 -2.59
CA GLU A 76 3.15 11.44 -3.89
C GLU A 76 1.65 11.73 -3.84
N ARG A 77 1.09 12.16 -4.97
CA ARG A 77 -0.34 12.41 -5.11
C ARG A 77 -1.13 11.09 -5.07
N VAL A 78 -1.91 10.90 -4.01
CA VAL A 78 -2.85 9.79 -3.87
C VAL A 78 -4.25 10.18 -4.33
N ILE A 79 -4.91 9.31 -5.06
CA ILE A 79 -6.29 9.45 -5.56
C ILE A 79 -7.09 8.24 -5.10
N ILE A 80 -8.17 8.49 -4.38
CA ILE A 80 -9.04 7.41 -3.91
C ILE A 80 -10.15 7.16 -4.93
N VAL A 81 -10.32 5.89 -5.30
CA VAL A 81 -11.31 5.45 -6.30
C VAL A 81 -12.35 4.51 -5.69
N LYS A 82 -13.55 4.53 -6.26
CA LYS A 82 -14.63 3.62 -5.89
C LYS A 82 -14.39 2.22 -6.43
N SER A 83 -14.81 1.22 -5.68
CA SER A 83 -14.84 -0.18 -6.11
C SER A 83 -16.16 -0.84 -5.72
N ASN A 84 -16.62 -1.75 -6.57
CA ASN A 84 -17.83 -2.54 -6.31
C ASN A 84 -17.55 -3.83 -5.53
N ALA A 85 -16.29 -4.08 -5.17
CA ALA A 85 -15.88 -5.27 -4.44
C ALA A 85 -15.78 -5.01 -2.93
N PRO A 86 -15.95 -6.03 -2.08
CA PRO A 86 -15.73 -5.88 -0.64
C PRO A 86 -14.25 -6.02 -0.27
N MET A 87 -13.80 -5.20 0.68
CA MET A 87 -12.51 -5.31 1.38
C MET A 87 -11.32 -5.67 0.46
N ILE A 88 -10.59 -6.76 0.78
CA ILE A 88 -9.37 -7.18 0.06
C ILE A 88 -9.61 -7.43 -1.44
N GLN A 89 -10.81 -7.74 -1.86
CA GLN A 89 -11.13 -7.92 -3.29
C GLN A 89 -11.04 -6.61 -4.07
N GLN A 90 -11.07 -5.44 -3.39
CA GLN A 90 -10.81 -4.15 -4.02
C GLN A 90 -9.35 -4.00 -4.48
N HIS A 91 -8.45 -4.87 -4.03
CA HIS A 91 -7.07 -4.91 -4.51
C HIS A 91 -6.97 -5.24 -6.01
N ASP A 92 -7.99 -5.88 -6.59
CA ASP A 92 -8.07 -6.13 -8.04
C ASP A 92 -8.57 -4.88 -8.77
N PRO A 93 -7.75 -4.17 -9.58
CA PRO A 93 -8.15 -2.94 -10.26
C PRO A 93 -9.28 -3.13 -11.27
N ARG A 94 -9.52 -4.36 -11.75
CA ARG A 94 -10.63 -4.70 -12.66
C ARG A 94 -12.00 -4.54 -11.99
N ARG A 95 -12.03 -4.43 -10.65
CA ARG A 95 -13.22 -4.22 -9.84
C ARG A 95 -13.46 -2.76 -9.47
N TRP A 96 -12.60 -1.87 -9.94
CA TRP A 96 -12.75 -0.44 -9.70
C TRP A 96 -13.81 0.15 -10.62
N SER A 97 -14.56 1.10 -10.12
CA SER A 97 -15.61 1.75 -10.89
C SER A 97 -14.98 2.71 -11.91
N VAL A 98 -15.35 2.53 -13.17
CA VAL A 98 -14.87 3.34 -14.28
C VAL A 98 -16.03 4.17 -14.82
N GLY A 99 -15.81 5.47 -14.97
CA GLY A 99 -16.68 6.38 -15.68
C GLY A 99 -16.35 6.41 -17.18
N ARG A 100 -16.79 7.48 -17.84
CA ARG A 100 -16.55 7.64 -19.29
C ARG A 100 -15.06 7.72 -19.64
N ASP A 101 -14.31 8.52 -18.89
CA ASP A 101 -12.92 8.91 -19.24
C ASP A 101 -11.93 8.65 -18.10
N SER A 102 -12.38 8.19 -16.93
CA SER A 102 -11.55 8.05 -15.73
C SER A 102 -12.18 7.10 -14.72
N PHE A 103 -11.43 6.76 -13.69
CA PHE A 103 -12.00 6.10 -12.51
C PHE A 103 -13.01 7.01 -11.80
N VAL A 104 -14.06 6.40 -11.25
CA VAL A 104 -14.99 7.13 -10.36
C VAL A 104 -14.28 7.39 -9.03
N LEU A 105 -14.20 8.66 -8.64
CA LEU A 105 -13.52 9.06 -7.42
C LEU A 105 -14.39 8.79 -6.19
N ALA A 106 -13.74 8.38 -5.10
CA ALA A 106 -14.32 8.34 -3.77
C ALA A 106 -13.89 9.59 -2.98
N GLU A 107 -14.66 9.94 -1.95
CA GLU A 107 -14.35 11.09 -1.07
C GLU A 107 -13.09 10.84 -0.23
N GLY A 108 -12.76 9.56 0.04
CA GLY A 108 -11.60 9.16 0.82
C GLY A 108 -11.63 7.67 1.14
N LEU A 109 -10.67 7.23 1.95
CA LEU A 109 -10.65 5.87 2.47
C LEU A 109 -11.83 5.64 3.42
N THR A 110 -12.34 4.42 3.45
CA THR A 110 -13.33 4.00 4.46
C THR A 110 -12.73 4.11 5.87
N SER A 111 -13.58 4.23 6.89
CA SER A 111 -13.13 4.27 8.30
C SER A 111 -12.28 3.06 8.66
N GLY A 112 -12.67 1.86 8.22
CA GLY A 112 -11.89 0.63 8.44
C GLY A 112 -10.52 0.67 7.78
N SER A 113 -10.42 1.17 6.54
CA SER A 113 -9.14 1.30 5.84
C SER A 113 -8.24 2.35 6.50
N ARG A 114 -8.79 3.47 6.97
CA ARG A 114 -8.03 4.47 7.75
C ARG A 114 -7.48 3.88 9.06
N SER A 115 -8.31 3.20 9.84
CA SER A 115 -7.88 2.57 11.09
C SER A 115 -6.78 1.53 10.83
N LEU A 116 -6.94 0.70 9.80
CA LEU A 116 -5.93 -0.26 9.38
C LEU A 116 -4.61 0.43 9.01
N ARG A 117 -4.68 1.53 8.24
CA ARG A 117 -3.50 2.32 7.86
C ARG A 117 -2.73 2.80 9.10
N HIS A 118 -3.42 3.38 10.10
CA HIS A 118 -2.77 3.83 11.33
C HIS A 118 -2.08 2.65 12.04
N SER A 119 -2.77 1.53 12.22
CA SER A 119 -2.18 0.34 12.87
C SER A 119 -0.95 -0.19 12.11
N LEU A 120 -0.98 -0.19 10.78
CA LEU A 120 0.15 -0.66 9.95
C LEU A 120 1.34 0.31 10.00
N ILE A 121 1.08 1.62 10.03
CA ILE A 121 2.12 2.63 10.16
C ILE A 121 2.76 2.51 11.55
N ASP A 122 1.98 2.48 12.62
CA ASP A 122 2.48 2.34 13.98
C ASP A 122 3.30 1.04 14.13
N PHE A 123 2.83 -0.06 13.58
CA PHE A 123 3.59 -1.30 13.55
C PHE A 123 4.94 -1.14 12.86
N ASN A 124 4.96 -0.54 11.66
CA ASN A 124 6.20 -0.35 10.91
C ASN A 124 7.20 0.59 11.61
N HIS A 125 6.71 1.54 12.42
CA HIS A 125 7.56 2.42 13.21
C HIS A 125 8.04 1.79 14.52
N THR A 126 7.30 0.84 15.08
CA THR A 126 7.61 0.23 16.38
C THR A 126 8.38 -1.07 16.28
N ILE A 127 8.21 -1.84 15.20
CA ILE A 127 8.97 -3.08 15.00
C ILE A 127 10.43 -2.77 14.61
N PRO A 128 11.42 -3.29 15.36
CA PRO A 128 12.81 -3.10 14.96
C PRO A 128 13.14 -3.77 13.63
N ASP A 129 14.14 -3.24 12.92
CA ASP A 129 14.51 -3.70 11.56
C ASP A 129 14.79 -5.21 11.48
N LYS A 130 15.45 -5.76 12.49
CA LYS A 130 15.75 -7.20 12.57
C LYS A 130 14.49 -8.04 12.58
N GLN A 131 13.53 -7.71 13.45
CA GLN A 131 12.26 -8.45 13.57
C GLN A 131 11.37 -8.25 12.34
N ARG A 132 11.41 -7.06 11.74
CA ARG A 132 10.71 -6.80 10.47
C ARG A 132 11.29 -7.63 9.34
N GLY A 133 12.62 -7.75 9.22
CA GLY A 133 13.28 -8.64 8.27
C GLY A 133 12.88 -10.10 8.49
N GLU A 134 12.99 -10.60 9.72
CA GLU A 134 12.59 -11.97 10.08
C GLU A 134 11.11 -12.24 9.71
N LEU A 135 10.19 -11.31 9.96
CA LEU A 135 8.79 -11.47 9.60
C LEU A 135 8.62 -11.70 8.09
N TRP A 136 9.24 -10.86 7.27
CA TRP A 136 9.13 -10.99 5.83
C TRP A 136 9.81 -12.24 5.29
N ASP A 137 11.00 -12.58 5.78
CA ASP A 137 11.73 -13.79 5.38
C ASP A 137 10.93 -15.04 5.72
N THR A 138 10.39 -15.12 6.94
CA THR A 138 9.54 -16.24 7.38
C THR A 138 8.26 -16.33 6.54
N LEU A 139 7.62 -15.20 6.23
CA LEU A 139 6.43 -15.16 5.40
C LEU A 139 6.70 -15.72 4.00
N PHE A 140 7.75 -15.23 3.33
CA PHE A 140 8.10 -15.68 1.99
C PHE A 140 8.60 -17.12 1.96
N GLN A 141 9.38 -17.53 2.96
CA GLN A 141 9.80 -18.94 3.10
C GLN A 141 8.59 -19.85 3.23
N THR A 142 7.63 -19.51 4.11
CA THR A 142 6.40 -20.29 4.28
C THR A 142 5.57 -20.33 2.99
N PHE A 143 5.50 -19.25 2.24
CA PHE A 143 4.81 -19.23 0.94
C PHE A 143 5.46 -20.20 -0.05
N ASN A 144 6.79 -20.21 -0.11
CA ASN A 144 7.54 -21.13 -0.96
C ASN A 144 7.32 -22.60 -0.55
N GLU A 145 7.40 -22.91 0.74
CA GLU A 145 7.19 -24.27 1.28
C GLU A 145 5.77 -24.78 1.02
N LEU A 146 4.78 -23.90 1.06
CA LEU A 146 3.38 -24.22 0.80
C LEU A 146 2.96 -24.08 -0.68
N ASN A 147 3.92 -23.81 -1.58
CA ASN A 147 3.68 -23.56 -3.01
C ASN A 147 2.61 -22.49 -3.25
N ILE A 148 2.57 -21.43 -2.44
CA ILE A 148 1.67 -20.30 -2.61
C ILE A 148 2.27 -19.36 -3.66
N THR A 149 1.72 -19.39 -4.85
CA THR A 149 2.17 -18.54 -5.98
C THR A 149 1.29 -17.31 -6.21
N ASP A 150 0.13 -17.25 -5.54
CA ASP A 150 -0.83 -16.17 -5.65
C ASP A 150 -1.43 -15.86 -4.27
N VAL A 151 -1.43 -14.59 -3.91
CA VAL A 151 -2.02 -14.08 -2.65
C VAL A 151 -3.50 -14.46 -2.50
N PHE A 152 -4.25 -14.56 -3.59
CA PHE A 152 -5.65 -14.99 -3.54
C PHE A 152 -5.83 -16.45 -3.11
N GLN A 153 -4.80 -17.29 -3.24
CA GLN A 153 -4.83 -18.67 -2.72
C GLN A 153 -4.93 -18.72 -1.19
N ILE A 154 -4.48 -17.65 -0.50
CA ILE A 154 -4.56 -17.54 0.97
C ILE A 154 -6.01 -17.28 1.38
N THR A 155 -6.75 -16.51 0.59
CA THR A 155 -8.11 -16.05 0.91
C THR A 155 -9.21 -16.91 0.31
N ALA A 156 -8.89 -17.75 -0.69
CA ALA A 156 -9.86 -18.58 -1.40
C ALA A 156 -10.51 -19.66 -0.50
N ASN A 157 -9.78 -20.13 0.52
CA ASN A 157 -10.30 -21.08 1.51
C ASN A 157 -9.96 -20.59 2.91
N LYS A 158 -10.97 -20.13 3.64
CA LYS A 158 -10.80 -19.53 4.99
C LYS A 158 -10.09 -20.48 5.97
N LEU A 159 -10.44 -21.77 5.98
CA LEU A 159 -9.83 -22.75 6.88
C LEU A 159 -8.35 -22.94 6.53
N LEU A 160 -8.05 -23.15 5.26
CA LEU A 160 -6.67 -23.33 4.79
C LEU A 160 -5.84 -22.04 4.97
N GLY A 161 -6.43 -20.87 4.76
CA GLY A 161 -5.81 -19.59 5.04
C GLY A 161 -5.43 -19.43 6.52
N THR A 162 -6.33 -19.81 7.43
CA THR A 162 -6.05 -19.77 8.88
C THR A 162 -4.90 -20.72 9.26
N VAL A 163 -4.91 -21.94 8.74
CA VAL A 163 -3.82 -22.92 9.00
C VAL A 163 -2.48 -22.40 8.46
N ARG A 164 -2.45 -21.88 7.23
CA ARG A 164 -1.24 -21.30 6.63
C ARG A 164 -0.71 -20.12 7.43
N PHE A 165 -1.61 -19.23 7.85
CA PHE A 165 -1.23 -18.09 8.68
C PHE A 165 -0.71 -18.49 10.04
N SER A 166 -1.31 -19.51 10.70
CA SER A 166 -0.79 -20.03 11.97
C SER A 166 0.60 -20.63 11.82
N HIS A 167 0.92 -21.28 10.70
CA HIS A 167 2.28 -21.76 10.43
C HIS A 167 3.30 -20.62 10.39
N VAL A 168 3.00 -19.51 9.70
CA VAL A 168 3.89 -18.32 9.70
C VAL A 168 4.11 -17.85 11.14
N ILE A 169 3.03 -17.65 11.91
CA ILE A 169 3.13 -17.16 13.29
C ILE A 169 3.95 -18.10 14.18
N MET A 170 3.79 -19.39 14.03
CA MET A 170 4.53 -20.39 14.83
C MET A 170 6.01 -20.48 14.44
N ALA A 171 6.37 -20.20 13.20
CA ALA A 171 7.75 -20.18 12.72
C ALA A 171 8.55 -18.95 13.17
N LEU A 172 7.87 -17.85 13.56
CA LEU A 172 8.52 -16.65 14.08
C LEU A 172 9.18 -16.88 15.44
N THR A 173 10.29 -16.16 15.70
CA THR A 173 10.86 -16.10 17.06
C THR A 173 9.84 -15.53 18.06
N PRO A 174 9.96 -15.83 19.36
CA PRO A 174 9.04 -15.29 20.38
C PRO A 174 8.97 -13.76 20.38
N GLU A 175 10.10 -13.08 20.15
CA GLU A 175 10.22 -11.62 20.08
C GLU A 175 9.43 -11.08 18.90
N THR A 176 9.66 -11.59 17.70
CA THR A 176 8.95 -11.15 16.48
C THR A 176 7.47 -11.48 16.54
N ARG A 177 7.13 -12.66 17.05
CA ARG A 177 5.73 -13.07 17.25
C ARG A 177 4.96 -12.10 18.13
N LYS A 178 5.57 -11.55 19.20
CA LYS A 178 4.94 -10.55 20.06
C LYS A 178 4.50 -9.30 19.28
N TYR A 179 5.35 -8.77 18.42
CA TYR A 179 5.01 -7.61 17.57
C TYR A 179 3.87 -7.92 16.61
N VAL A 180 3.92 -9.08 15.97
CA VAL A 180 2.90 -9.48 15.00
C VAL A 180 1.53 -9.72 15.67
N LEU A 181 1.50 -10.38 16.82
CA LEU A 181 0.26 -10.59 17.57
C LEU A 181 -0.32 -9.28 18.11
N HIS A 182 0.53 -8.35 18.53
CA HIS A 182 0.09 -7.01 18.93
C HIS A 182 -0.57 -6.28 17.74
N MET A 183 0.09 -6.23 16.59
CA MET A 183 -0.47 -5.64 15.36
C MET A 183 -1.81 -6.26 14.97
N ILE A 184 -1.93 -7.60 15.04
CA ILE A 184 -3.20 -8.29 14.76
C ILE A 184 -4.29 -7.85 15.74
N GLY A 185 -3.96 -7.72 17.01
CA GLY A 185 -4.87 -7.20 18.03
C GLY A 185 -5.38 -5.80 17.69
N GLU A 186 -4.48 -4.89 17.31
CA GLU A 186 -4.83 -3.52 16.91
C GLU A 186 -5.73 -3.51 15.65
N ILE A 187 -5.39 -4.32 14.63
CA ILE A 187 -6.24 -4.45 13.43
C ILE A 187 -7.64 -4.96 13.79
N LEU A 188 -7.75 -5.97 14.63
CA LEU A 188 -9.04 -6.51 15.05
C LEU A 188 -9.86 -5.49 15.85
N ASN A 189 -9.21 -4.70 16.70
CA ASN A 189 -9.85 -3.60 17.44
C ASN A 189 -10.36 -2.51 16.49
N ALA A 190 -9.55 -2.14 15.51
CA ALA A 190 -9.93 -1.17 14.48
C ALA A 190 -11.15 -1.64 13.66
N ILE A 191 -11.18 -2.92 13.25
CA ILE A 191 -12.29 -3.52 12.49
C ILE A 191 -13.57 -3.56 13.34
N ARG A 192 -13.49 -3.78 14.65
CA ARG A 192 -14.66 -3.81 15.55
C ARG A 192 -15.25 -2.41 15.82
N GLY A 193 -14.71 -1.36 15.23
CA GLY A 193 -15.23 0.01 15.35
C GLY A 193 -14.97 0.66 16.72
N ASN A 194 -14.07 0.10 17.53
CA ASN A 194 -13.72 0.63 18.85
C ASN A 194 -12.77 1.83 18.80
N ILE A 195 -12.34 2.25 17.61
CA ILE A 195 -11.49 3.42 17.40
C ILE A 195 -12.22 4.37 16.45
N SER A 196 -12.85 5.40 16.99
CA SER A 196 -13.28 6.57 16.22
C SER A 196 -12.07 7.50 16.08
N LEU A 197 -11.31 7.34 15.02
CA LEU A 197 -10.24 8.28 14.70
C LEU A 197 -10.86 9.52 14.05
N PRO A 198 -10.51 10.74 14.48
CA PRO A 198 -10.95 11.95 13.82
C PRO A 198 -10.43 11.97 12.37
N PHE A 199 -11.28 12.42 11.45
CA PHE A 199 -10.90 12.66 10.06
C PHE A 199 -9.83 13.76 10.03
N ASN A 200 -8.66 13.44 9.50
CA ASN A 200 -7.63 14.43 9.22
C ASN A 200 -7.32 14.38 7.73
N GLU A 201 -7.57 15.45 7.00
CA GLU A 201 -7.26 15.57 5.57
C GLU A 201 -5.76 15.38 5.27
N THR A 202 -4.93 15.36 6.32
CA THR A 202 -3.48 15.21 6.25
C THR A 202 -2.98 13.76 6.20
N ASP A 203 -3.84 12.75 6.21
CA ASP A 203 -3.44 11.35 6.25
C ASP A 203 -2.55 10.92 5.06
N PHE A 204 -2.54 11.68 3.98
CA PHE A 204 -1.63 11.52 2.84
C PHE A 204 -0.85 12.80 2.48
N ALA A 205 -0.98 13.88 3.24
CA ALA A 205 -0.40 15.17 2.92
C ALA A 205 0.77 15.48 3.85
N LEU A 206 1.94 14.92 3.59
CA LEU A 206 3.21 15.41 4.15
C LEU A 206 3.79 16.58 3.35
N TYR A 207 3.16 16.97 2.23
CA TYR A 207 3.55 18.12 1.41
C TYR A 207 2.35 19.03 1.12
N PRO A 208 2.54 20.38 1.14
CA PRO A 208 1.49 21.31 0.79
C PRO A 208 1.03 21.06 -0.65
N LYS A 209 -0.30 21.03 -0.83
CA LYS A 209 -0.91 20.99 -2.15
C LYS A 209 -0.31 22.11 -2.98
N SER A 210 0.43 21.80 -4.04
CA SER A 210 0.69 22.78 -5.08
C SER A 210 -0.68 23.24 -5.59
N ASN A 211 -0.88 24.56 -5.63
CA ASN A 211 -2.10 25.20 -6.16
C ASN A 211 -2.23 24.94 -7.66
N ASP A 212 -2.47 23.72 -8.07
CA ASP A 212 -2.83 23.39 -9.45
C ASP A 212 -4.32 23.05 -9.50
N SER A 213 -5.10 24.16 -9.62
CA SER A 213 -6.48 24.15 -10.09
C SER A 213 -6.51 23.88 -11.60
N ASN A 214 -5.93 22.80 -12.08
CA ASN A 214 -6.05 22.43 -13.47
C ASN A 214 -6.62 21.03 -13.61
N LYS A 215 -7.81 21.02 -14.23
CA LYS A 215 -8.60 19.90 -14.70
C LYS A 215 -7.71 18.82 -15.27
N ALA A 216 -7.92 17.57 -14.79
CA ALA A 216 -7.31 16.41 -15.37
C ALA A 216 -7.69 16.28 -16.86
N PRO A 217 -6.73 16.13 -17.75
CA PRO A 217 -6.80 15.09 -18.75
C PRO A 217 -5.80 14.00 -18.44
N ILE A 218 -6.15 12.84 -18.89
CA ILE A 218 -5.42 11.58 -18.85
C ILE A 218 -3.96 11.74 -19.26
#